data_fc72248747c663b5c7aa987df2d3cda1
#
_entry.id   fc72248747c663b5c7aa987df2d3cda1
#
_cell.length_a   1.000
_cell.length_b   1.000
_cell.length_c   1.000
_cell.angle_alpha   90.00
_cell.angle_beta   90.00
_cell.angle_gamma   90.00
#
_symmetry.space_group_name_H-M   'P 1'
#
loop_
_entity.id
_entity.type
_entity.pdbx_description
1 polymer ?
#
loop_
_entity_poly.entity_id
_entity_poly.type
_entity_poly.pdbx_seq_one_letter_code
_entity_poly.pdbx_strand_id
1 'polypeptide(L)'
;MKKPVLKALVLAVSGFVLSLPLAQACTRLVYLGDDNTVITARSMDWKTDVATNLWVFPKGMERTGEVGPSSLKWTSKYGSLIASGYDISTTDGVNEAGLAANVLWLGESEYPPFNKDK
;
A
#
# COMPACT_ATOMS: atom_id res chain seq x y z
N MET A 1 -24.46 -18.07 -39.19
CA MET A 1 -22.98 -18.13 -39.07
C MET A 1 -22.54 -19.58 -39.19
N LYS A 2 -21.53 -19.86 -40.02
CA LYS A 2 -21.04 -21.25 -40.21
C LYS A 2 -20.37 -21.72 -38.93
N LYS A 3 -20.68 -22.93 -38.47
CA LYS A 3 -20.13 -23.53 -37.21
C LYS A 3 -18.59 -23.40 -37.00
N PRO A 4 -17.74 -23.44 -38.04
CA PRO A 4 -16.30 -23.22 -37.85
C PRO A 4 -15.91 -21.77 -37.45
N VAL A 5 -16.64 -20.77 -37.96
CA VAL A 5 -16.38 -19.35 -37.61
C VAL A 5 -16.74 -19.07 -36.14
N LEU A 6 -17.83 -19.65 -35.65
CA LEU A 6 -18.24 -19.52 -34.26
C LEU A 6 -17.21 -20.18 -33.32
N LYS A 7 -16.71 -21.36 -33.67
CA LYS A 7 -15.66 -22.04 -32.89
C LYS A 7 -14.36 -21.26 -32.86
N ALA A 8 -13.93 -20.69 -33.99
CA ALA A 8 -12.73 -19.85 -34.05
C ALA A 8 -12.87 -18.57 -33.23
N LEU A 9 -14.06 -17.94 -33.25
CA LEU A 9 -14.35 -16.75 -32.45
C LEU A 9 -14.33 -17.07 -30.95
N VAL A 10 -14.94 -18.16 -30.52
CA VAL A 10 -14.93 -18.59 -29.11
C VAL A 10 -13.52 -18.87 -28.63
N LEU A 11 -12.69 -19.57 -29.41
CA LEU A 11 -11.29 -19.84 -29.08
C LEU A 11 -10.45 -18.56 -28.99
N ALA A 12 -10.65 -17.60 -29.90
CA ALA A 12 -9.94 -16.33 -29.89
C ALA A 12 -10.31 -15.48 -28.67
N VAL A 13 -11.60 -15.42 -28.30
CA VAL A 13 -12.06 -14.70 -27.10
C VAL A 13 -11.54 -15.36 -25.82
N SER A 14 -11.59 -16.71 -25.74
CA SER A 14 -11.06 -17.44 -24.58
C SER A 14 -9.56 -17.24 -24.43
N GLY A 15 -8.79 -17.25 -25.50
CA GLY A 15 -7.35 -17.00 -25.48
C GLY A 15 -7.02 -15.56 -25.05
N PHE A 16 -7.81 -14.57 -25.46
CA PHE A 16 -7.63 -13.18 -25.07
C PHE A 16 -7.92 -12.95 -23.57
N VAL A 17 -8.94 -13.58 -23.03
CA VAL A 17 -9.29 -13.46 -21.60
C VAL A 17 -8.23 -14.11 -20.70
N LEU A 18 -7.63 -15.22 -21.15
CA LEU A 18 -6.57 -15.93 -20.40
C LEU A 18 -5.21 -15.20 -20.43
N SER A 19 -5.01 -14.28 -21.35
CA SER A 19 -3.76 -13.51 -21.48
C SER A 19 -3.77 -12.14 -20.76
N LEU A 20 -4.85 -11.79 -20.06
CA LEU A 20 -4.87 -10.58 -19.25
C LEU A 20 -3.89 -10.76 -18.09
N PRO A 21 -2.88 -9.87 -17.94
CA PRO A 21 -2.02 -9.91 -16.76
C PRO A 21 -2.91 -9.71 -15.53
N LEU A 22 -2.80 -10.60 -14.56
CA LEU A 22 -3.37 -10.38 -13.22
C LEU A 22 -2.68 -9.11 -12.68
N ALA A 23 -3.39 -8.02 -12.61
CA ALA A 23 -2.89 -6.80 -11.99
C ALA A 23 -2.61 -7.10 -10.51
N GLN A 24 -1.36 -7.33 -10.17
CA GLN A 24 -0.89 -7.43 -8.78
C GLN A 24 -0.61 -6.00 -8.30
N ALA A 25 -1.66 -5.33 -7.87
CA ALA A 25 -1.55 -3.97 -7.34
C ALA A 25 -2.42 -3.85 -6.10
N CYS A 26 -1.81 -3.31 -5.04
CA CYS A 26 -2.55 -2.92 -3.84
C CYS A 26 -3.68 -1.95 -4.22
N THR A 27 -4.87 -2.18 -3.70
CA THR A 27 -6.04 -1.30 -3.93
C THR A 27 -6.31 -0.50 -2.66
N ARG A 28 -6.60 0.78 -2.80
CA ARG A 28 -7.06 1.65 -1.71
C ARG A 28 -8.44 2.21 -2.03
N LEU A 29 -9.32 2.15 -1.04
CA LEU A 29 -10.66 2.76 -1.07
C LEU A 29 -10.78 3.77 0.07
N VAL A 30 -11.39 4.92 -0.21
CA VAL A 30 -11.80 5.89 0.81
C VAL A 30 -13.30 6.09 0.66
N TYR A 31 -14.04 5.79 1.71
CA TYR A 31 -15.47 6.09 1.83
C TYR A 31 -15.65 7.38 2.64
N LEU A 32 -16.45 8.29 2.11
CA LEU A 32 -16.83 9.54 2.77
C LEU A 32 -18.31 9.46 3.12
N GLY A 33 -18.63 9.43 4.40
CA GLY A 33 -20.01 9.42 4.93
C GLY A 33 -20.56 10.83 5.14
N ASP A 34 -21.88 10.95 5.25
CA ASP A 34 -22.61 12.22 5.39
C ASP A 34 -22.33 12.94 6.74
N ASP A 35 -21.89 12.19 7.75
CA ASP A 35 -21.58 12.66 9.11
C ASP A 35 -20.10 12.99 9.34
N ASN A 36 -19.35 13.26 8.29
CA ASN A 36 -17.89 13.40 8.27
C ASN A 36 -17.12 12.12 8.64
N THR A 37 -17.79 10.97 8.65
CA THR A 37 -17.11 9.69 8.78
C THR A 37 -16.24 9.42 7.56
N VAL A 38 -14.96 9.12 7.79
CA VAL A 38 -14.02 8.73 6.73
C VAL A 38 -13.52 7.32 7.04
N ILE A 39 -13.79 6.39 6.13
CA ILE A 39 -13.29 5.02 6.25
C ILE A 39 -12.28 4.78 5.13
N THR A 40 -11.07 4.41 5.51
CA THR A 40 -10.04 3.96 4.58
C THR A 40 -9.88 2.46 4.68
N ALA A 41 -9.95 1.78 3.56
CA ALA A 41 -9.67 0.35 3.43
C ALA A 41 -8.64 0.12 2.32
N ARG A 42 -7.84 -0.93 2.47
CA ARG A 42 -6.89 -1.30 1.42
C ARG A 42 -6.63 -2.81 1.42
N SER A 43 -6.27 -3.35 0.25
CA SER A 43 -5.69 -4.69 0.13
C SER A 43 -4.16 -4.61 0.11
N MET A 44 -3.52 -5.60 0.72
CA MET A 44 -2.08 -5.81 0.63
C MET A 44 -1.85 -6.97 -0.34
N ASP A 45 -1.70 -6.64 -1.63
CA ASP A 45 -1.47 -7.64 -2.67
C ASP A 45 0.04 -7.80 -2.84
N TRP A 46 0.60 -8.84 -2.21
CA TRP A 46 2.01 -9.13 -2.24
C TRP A 46 2.25 -10.62 -2.48
N LYS A 47 3.37 -10.96 -3.08
CA LYS A 47 3.69 -12.35 -3.47
C LYS A 47 3.93 -13.33 -2.31
N THR A 48 4.15 -12.80 -1.12
CA THR A 48 4.37 -13.58 0.12
C THR A 48 3.58 -12.96 1.26
N ASP A 49 3.26 -13.75 2.28
CA ASP A 49 2.69 -13.24 3.52
C ASP A 49 3.65 -12.21 4.15
N VAL A 50 3.14 -11.02 4.41
CA VAL A 50 3.92 -9.92 5.01
C VAL A 50 3.96 -9.97 6.53
N ALA A 51 3.34 -10.98 7.15
CA ALA A 51 3.30 -11.20 8.59
C ALA A 51 2.94 -9.92 9.36
N THR A 52 1.81 -9.29 8.98
CA THR A 52 1.38 -8.01 9.54
C THR A 52 1.05 -8.10 11.03
N ASN A 53 1.69 -7.26 11.81
CA ASN A 53 1.34 -7.00 13.21
C ASN A 53 0.82 -5.57 13.39
N LEU A 54 0.05 -5.35 14.45
CA LEU A 54 -0.43 -4.02 14.83
C LEU A 54 0.38 -3.51 16.03
N TRP A 55 0.86 -2.26 15.89
CA TRP A 55 1.67 -1.61 16.91
C TRP A 55 1.05 -0.28 17.32
N VAL A 56 1.08 0.00 18.60
CA VAL A 56 0.71 1.31 19.16
C VAL A 56 1.98 2.09 19.45
N PHE A 57 2.13 3.24 18.80
CA PHE A 57 3.23 4.17 19.04
C PHE A 57 2.72 5.36 19.85
N PRO A 58 3.22 5.57 21.08
CA PRO A 58 2.76 6.67 21.90
C PRO A 58 3.23 8.03 21.38
N LYS A 59 2.47 9.07 21.70
CA LYS A 59 2.90 10.47 21.56
C LYS A 59 4.18 10.71 22.36
N GLY A 60 5.08 11.53 21.81
CA GLY A 60 6.36 11.86 22.42
C GLY A 60 7.47 10.84 22.14
N MET A 61 7.18 9.76 21.42
CA MET A 61 8.18 8.75 21.07
C MET A 61 9.18 9.34 20.07
N GLU A 62 10.48 9.21 20.39
CA GLU A 62 11.56 9.55 19.45
C GLU A 62 11.68 8.48 18.38
N ARG A 63 11.79 8.91 17.14
CA ARG A 63 11.85 8.06 15.95
C ARG A 63 12.98 8.46 15.02
N THR A 64 13.42 7.50 14.23
CA THR A 64 14.40 7.72 13.17
C THR A 64 13.99 6.95 11.92
N GLY A 65 14.42 7.42 10.75
CA GLY A 65 14.19 6.72 9.47
C GLY A 65 15.06 5.49 9.27
N GLU A 66 16.03 5.22 10.16
CA GLU A 66 16.87 4.00 10.19
C GLU A 66 17.63 3.68 8.90
N VAL A 67 17.95 4.73 8.12
CA VAL A 67 18.73 4.63 6.87
C VAL A 67 20.19 5.03 7.04
N GLY A 68 20.70 4.98 8.28
CA GLY A 68 22.09 5.29 8.62
C GLY A 68 22.27 6.66 9.30
N PRO A 69 23.50 7.20 9.33
CA PRO A 69 23.82 8.42 10.08
C PRO A 69 23.04 9.67 9.66
N SER A 70 22.63 9.74 8.40
CA SER A 70 21.84 10.87 7.84
C SER A 70 20.33 10.66 7.95
N SER A 71 19.88 9.69 8.76
CA SER A 71 18.46 9.43 8.94
C SER A 71 17.73 10.63 9.52
N LEU A 72 16.55 10.92 8.96
CA LEU A 72 15.61 11.85 9.56
C LEU A 72 15.27 11.39 10.98
N LYS A 73 15.32 12.31 11.93
CA LYS A 73 14.90 12.10 13.32
C LYS A 73 13.75 13.01 13.65
N TRP A 74 12.78 12.49 14.39
CA TRP A 74 11.62 13.29 14.83
C TRP A 74 11.06 12.74 16.15
N THR A 75 10.29 13.58 16.82
CA THR A 75 9.47 13.18 17.97
C THR A 75 8.01 13.12 17.55
N SER A 76 7.34 12.00 17.81
CA SER A 76 5.95 11.81 17.43
C SER A 76 5.04 12.81 18.12
N LYS A 77 4.42 13.70 17.34
CA LYS A 77 3.47 14.69 17.86
C LYS A 77 2.16 14.05 18.34
N TYR A 78 1.78 12.94 17.75
CA TYR A 78 0.55 12.21 18.02
C TYR A 78 0.83 10.74 18.28
N GLY A 79 0.00 10.12 19.11
CA GLY A 79 -0.06 8.66 19.17
C GLY A 79 -0.61 8.09 17.87
N SER A 80 -0.21 6.89 17.51
CA SER A 80 -0.65 6.23 16.29
C SER A 80 -0.77 4.72 16.46
N LEU A 81 -1.72 4.14 15.71
CA LEU A 81 -1.83 2.71 15.49
C LEU A 81 -1.31 2.44 14.07
N ILE A 82 -0.36 1.54 13.97
CA ILE A 82 0.25 1.19 12.66
C ILE A 82 0.16 -0.31 12.40
N ALA A 83 0.14 -0.67 11.12
CA ALA A 83 0.37 -2.03 10.65
C ALA A 83 1.80 -2.14 10.12
N SER A 84 2.50 -3.20 10.52
CA SER A 84 3.86 -3.47 10.03
C SER A 84 3.87 -4.49 8.90
N GLY A 85 4.88 -4.41 8.04
CA GLY A 85 5.26 -5.50 7.15
C GLY A 85 6.57 -6.11 7.65
N TYR A 86 6.56 -7.44 7.88
CA TYR A 86 7.68 -8.22 8.39
C TYR A 86 8.26 -7.72 9.73
N ASP A 87 7.49 -6.96 10.48
CA ASP A 87 7.93 -6.20 11.66
C ASP A 87 9.15 -5.27 11.44
N ILE A 88 9.44 -4.94 10.19
CA ILE A 88 10.57 -4.09 9.80
C ILE A 88 10.10 -2.67 9.48
N SER A 89 8.96 -2.53 8.79
CA SER A 89 8.51 -1.22 8.30
C SER A 89 7.01 -1.02 8.49
N THR A 90 6.60 0.25 8.64
CA THR A 90 5.19 0.64 8.66
C THR A 90 4.63 0.58 7.24
N THR A 91 3.56 -0.15 7.04
CA THR A 91 2.81 -0.22 5.78
C THR A 91 1.58 0.65 5.78
N ASP A 92 0.92 0.76 6.93
CA ASP A 92 -0.32 1.50 7.13
C ASP A 92 -0.36 2.10 8.52
N GLY A 93 -1.16 3.13 8.70
CA GLY A 93 -1.36 3.67 10.02
C GLY A 93 -2.39 4.79 10.07
N VAL A 94 -2.89 5.01 11.28
CA VAL A 94 -3.76 6.14 11.62
C VAL A 94 -3.26 6.76 12.92
N ASN A 95 -3.31 8.09 13.02
CA ASN A 95 -2.95 8.80 14.24
C ASN A 95 -4.17 9.41 14.96
N GLU A 96 -3.97 9.86 16.19
CA GLU A 96 -5.01 10.51 17.01
C GLU A 96 -5.65 11.74 16.36
N ALA A 97 -4.98 12.38 15.41
CA ALA A 97 -5.50 13.52 14.67
C ALA A 97 -6.34 13.12 13.45
N GLY A 98 -6.58 11.80 13.23
CA GLY A 98 -7.38 11.29 12.13
C GLY A 98 -6.63 11.19 10.79
N LEU A 99 -5.32 11.42 10.76
CA LEU A 99 -4.54 11.20 9.54
C LEU A 99 -4.31 9.71 9.34
N ALA A 100 -4.80 9.19 8.22
CA ALA A 100 -4.50 7.83 7.76
C ALA A 100 -3.51 7.87 6.59
N ALA A 101 -2.51 6.98 6.63
CA ALA A 101 -1.51 6.82 5.59
C ALA A 101 -1.39 5.34 5.20
N ASN A 102 -1.18 5.08 3.92
CA ASN A 102 -1.05 3.74 3.37
C ASN A 102 0.10 3.71 2.36
N VAL A 103 0.92 2.67 2.42
CA VAL A 103 1.95 2.41 1.42
C VAL A 103 1.34 1.59 0.29
N LEU A 104 1.44 2.09 -0.95
CA LEU A 104 1.10 1.37 -2.16
C LEU A 104 2.34 1.28 -3.04
N TRP A 105 2.50 0.14 -3.70
CA TRP A 105 3.62 -0.06 -4.62
C TRP A 105 3.33 0.57 -5.98
N LEU A 106 4.25 1.40 -6.45
CA LEU A 106 4.28 1.93 -7.82
C LEU A 106 5.68 1.72 -8.36
N GLY A 107 5.82 0.77 -9.31
CA GLY A 107 7.13 0.39 -9.87
C GLY A 107 7.83 1.53 -10.63
N GLU A 108 7.05 2.46 -11.17
CA GLU A 108 7.51 3.63 -11.94
C GLU A 108 7.86 4.84 -11.04
N SER A 109 7.83 4.68 -9.71
CA SER A 109 8.19 5.77 -8.80
C SER A 109 9.65 6.16 -8.98
N GLU A 110 9.89 7.45 -9.14
CA GLU A 110 11.22 8.03 -9.17
C GLU A 110 11.53 8.72 -7.84
N TYR A 111 12.70 8.43 -7.29
CA TYR A 111 13.17 9.03 -6.05
C TYR A 111 14.35 9.94 -6.34
N PRO A 112 14.47 11.08 -5.63
CA PRO A 112 15.65 11.91 -5.76
C PRO A 112 16.90 11.14 -5.35
N PRO A 113 18.08 11.43 -5.93
CA PRO A 113 19.31 10.80 -5.52
C PRO A 113 19.58 11.05 -4.03
N PHE A 114 20.11 10.04 -3.35
CA PHE A 114 20.46 10.15 -1.95
C PHE A 114 21.47 11.30 -1.74
N ASN A 115 21.11 12.26 -0.91
CA ASN A 115 22.00 13.37 -0.55
C ASN A 115 22.47 13.17 0.89
N LYS A 116 23.78 12.99 1.06
CA LYS A 116 24.40 12.78 2.36
C LYS A 116 24.36 14.01 3.28
N ASP A 117 24.09 15.18 2.71
CA ASP A 117 24.17 16.48 3.40
C ASP A 117 22.77 17.01 3.80
N LYS A 118 21.73 16.19 3.66
CA LYS A 118 20.35 16.55 4.02
C LYS A 118 19.77 15.53 4.98
#